data_4932d33174ea4fb1ec68451aec1dd756
#
_entry.id   4932d33174ea4fb1ec68451aec1dd756
#
_cell.length_a   1.000
_cell.length_b   1.000
_cell.length_c   1.000
_cell.angle_alpha   90.00
_cell.angle_beta   90.00
_cell.angle_gamma   90.00
#
_symmetry.space_group_name_H-M   'P 1'
#
loop_
_entity.id
_entity.type
_entity.pdbx_description
1 polymer ?
#
loop_
_entity_poly.entity_id
_entity_poly.type
_entity_poly.pdbx_seq_one_letter_code
_entity_poly.pdbx_strand_id
1 'polypeptide(L)'
;TWRAVFFFFFLVETSPQLKLYLFDVSREELVADLRSTENLGATALYRLLVEQSVGTPGEQPWALWAGHYTFSSKPEDVEVLGRLAKIAHQAGAPFLAAASPQVFGCDSLATTPDPDDWQQPIAPEDRAAWQLLRQLPEATYLGLAVPRFLLRLPYGRETEPVERFALEEAKGKLEHEAYLWGNPVFACVSLLAEAFSQYEWDLRPGVIQNMEGLPLHIYRDGGESVTKPCAETWLTERAVERMLDTGLMPLVSLKNTDVVRLVRFQALADPSVALAGRWRG
;
A
#
# COMPACT_ATOMS: atom_id res chain seq x y z
N THR A 1 -9.62 3.60 -7.93
CA THR A 1 -10.45 4.75 -8.22
C THR A 1 -11.37 5.06 -7.04
N TRP A 2 -12.24 6.07 -7.11
CA TRP A 2 -13.10 6.56 -6.01
C TRP A 2 -13.84 5.45 -5.24
N ARG A 3 -14.25 4.34 -5.88
CA ARG A 3 -14.90 3.22 -5.19
C ARG A 3 -13.99 2.58 -4.13
N ALA A 4 -12.72 2.40 -4.42
CA ALA A 4 -11.76 1.85 -3.46
C ALA A 4 -11.52 2.80 -2.28
N VAL A 5 -11.48 4.12 -2.55
CA VAL A 5 -11.36 5.15 -1.50
C VAL A 5 -12.59 5.16 -0.60
N PHE A 6 -13.80 5.04 -1.16
CA PHE A 6 -15.04 4.97 -0.38
C PHE A 6 -15.05 3.77 0.59
N PHE A 7 -14.62 2.60 0.15
CA PHE A 7 -14.50 1.42 1.03
C PHE A 7 -13.47 1.61 2.14
N PHE A 8 -12.39 2.29 1.86
CA PHE A 8 -11.38 2.61 2.87
C PHE A 8 -11.94 3.41 4.05
N PHE A 9 -12.87 4.36 3.82
CA PHE A 9 -13.50 5.11 4.89
C PHE A 9 -14.30 4.26 5.88
N PHE A 10 -14.85 3.12 5.44
CA PHE A 10 -15.53 2.19 6.33
C PHE A 10 -14.56 1.33 7.15
N LEU A 11 -13.29 1.24 6.73
CA LEU A 11 -12.26 0.45 7.43
C LEU A 11 -11.51 1.27 8.49
N VAL A 12 -11.53 2.58 8.41
CA VAL A 12 -10.86 3.47 9.38
C VAL A 12 -11.91 4.19 10.21
N GLU A 13 -12.07 3.76 11.46
CA GLU A 13 -12.89 4.50 12.42
C GLU A 13 -12.19 5.80 12.81
N THR A 14 -12.82 6.93 12.50
CA THR A 14 -12.33 8.23 12.97
C THR A 14 -12.74 8.47 14.41
N SER A 15 -11.85 9.02 15.20
CA SER A 15 -12.08 9.41 16.59
C SER A 15 -11.66 10.87 16.80
N PRO A 16 -11.94 11.48 17.94
CA PRO A 16 -11.40 12.81 18.25
C PRO A 16 -9.86 12.88 18.17
N GLN A 17 -9.20 11.74 18.35
CA GLN A 17 -7.73 11.61 18.31
C GLN A 17 -7.20 11.23 16.94
N LEU A 18 -8.03 10.62 16.06
CA LEU A 18 -7.65 10.19 14.71
C LEU A 18 -8.44 10.99 13.67
N LYS A 19 -7.76 11.91 13.00
CA LYS A 19 -8.31 12.73 11.92
C LYS A 19 -7.82 12.23 10.57
N LEU A 20 -8.75 12.06 9.63
CA LEU A 20 -8.46 11.68 8.26
C LEU A 20 -8.74 12.86 7.33
N TYR A 21 -7.77 13.17 6.48
CA TYR A 21 -7.87 14.19 5.44
C TYR A 21 -7.73 13.55 4.07
N LEU A 22 -8.52 14.01 3.11
CA LEU A 22 -8.45 13.60 1.73
C LEU A 22 -7.93 14.72 0.86
N PHE A 23 -6.94 14.38 0.05
CA PHE A 23 -6.41 15.24 -0.99
C PHE A 23 -6.68 14.60 -2.36
N ASP A 24 -7.40 15.32 -3.23
CA ASP A 24 -7.63 14.91 -4.60
C ASP A 24 -6.47 15.42 -5.45
N VAL A 25 -5.46 14.58 -5.60
CA VAL A 25 -4.24 14.85 -6.38
C VAL A 25 -3.99 13.66 -7.30
N SER A 26 -4.01 13.89 -8.60
CA SER A 26 -3.63 12.87 -9.57
C SER A 26 -2.12 12.59 -9.50
N ARG A 27 -1.72 11.43 -10.05
CA ARG A 27 -0.29 11.10 -10.13
C ARG A 27 0.48 12.08 -11.00
N GLU A 28 -0.13 12.54 -12.07
CA GLU A 28 0.41 13.52 -13.00
C GLU A 28 0.66 14.87 -12.32
N GLU A 29 -0.30 15.34 -11.51
CA GLU A 29 -0.17 16.57 -10.72
C GLU A 29 0.92 16.45 -9.67
N LEU A 30 0.98 15.31 -8.96
CA LEU A 30 2.03 15.03 -7.98
C LEU A 30 3.42 15.08 -8.63
N VAL A 31 3.60 14.40 -9.77
CA VAL A 31 4.86 14.39 -10.52
C VAL A 31 5.21 15.79 -11.03
N ALA A 32 4.23 16.52 -11.56
CA ALA A 32 4.43 17.88 -12.07
C ALA A 32 4.84 18.85 -10.95
N ASP A 33 4.20 18.80 -9.78
CA ASP A 33 4.58 19.62 -8.62
C ASP A 33 6.00 19.29 -8.16
N LEU A 34 6.31 18.03 -7.96
CA LEU A 34 7.62 17.59 -7.49
C LEU A 34 8.76 17.93 -8.47
N ARG A 35 8.48 17.95 -9.78
CA ARG A 35 9.46 18.29 -10.83
C ARG A 35 9.46 19.75 -11.24
N SER A 36 8.55 20.56 -10.72
CA SER A 36 8.42 21.99 -11.09
C SER A 36 9.66 22.79 -10.74
N THR A 37 10.45 22.35 -9.77
CA THR A 37 11.63 23.05 -9.28
C THR A 37 12.64 22.08 -8.65
N GLU A 38 13.90 22.45 -8.66
CA GLU A 38 14.96 21.74 -7.90
C GLU A 38 14.84 21.97 -6.39
N ASN A 39 14.31 23.13 -5.98
CA ASN A 39 14.09 23.44 -4.57
C ASN A 39 12.76 22.85 -4.09
N LEU A 40 12.81 21.74 -3.36
CA LEU A 40 11.61 21.09 -2.82
C LEU A 40 10.76 22.03 -1.95
N GLY A 41 11.37 22.98 -1.23
CA GLY A 41 10.64 23.96 -0.43
C GLY A 41 9.69 24.84 -1.24
N ALA A 42 9.88 24.96 -2.55
CA ALA A 42 9.00 25.73 -3.41
C ALA A 42 7.81 24.91 -3.97
N THR A 43 7.77 23.59 -3.76
CA THR A 43 6.67 22.74 -4.21
C THR A 43 5.41 22.93 -3.35
N ALA A 44 4.24 22.74 -3.95
CA ALA A 44 2.96 22.86 -3.23
C ALA A 44 2.85 21.76 -2.15
N LEU A 45 3.29 20.56 -2.45
CA LEU A 45 3.28 19.44 -1.52
C LEU A 45 4.14 19.71 -0.27
N TYR A 46 5.34 20.27 -0.45
CA TYR A 46 6.20 20.64 0.67
C TYR A 46 5.56 21.68 1.58
N ARG A 47 4.99 22.74 0.99
CA ARG A 47 4.30 23.79 1.76
C ARG A 47 3.16 23.20 2.58
N LEU A 48 2.36 22.31 1.98
CA LEU A 48 1.24 21.67 2.66
C LEU A 48 1.69 20.77 3.81
N LEU A 49 2.67 19.91 3.58
CA LEU A 49 3.03 18.85 4.52
C LEU A 49 4.08 19.27 5.54
N VAL A 50 4.90 20.26 5.23
CA VAL A 50 5.99 20.71 6.10
C VAL A 50 5.73 22.12 6.64
N GLU A 51 5.60 23.13 5.78
CA GLU A 51 5.51 24.53 6.24
C GLU A 51 4.22 24.81 6.99
N GLN A 52 3.07 24.36 6.46
CA GLN A 52 1.76 24.58 7.07
C GLN A 52 1.46 23.66 8.27
N SER A 53 2.33 22.71 8.57
CA SER A 53 2.19 21.82 9.71
C SER A 53 3.36 21.98 10.70
N VAL A 54 4.50 21.33 10.44
CA VAL A 54 5.67 21.35 11.33
C VAL A 54 6.29 22.74 11.42
N GLY A 55 6.25 23.52 10.33
CA GLY A 55 6.78 24.88 10.25
C GLY A 55 5.90 25.96 10.88
N THR A 56 4.64 25.66 11.22
CA THR A 56 3.69 26.64 11.76
C THR A 56 3.43 26.38 13.25
N PRO A 57 3.80 27.30 14.14
CA PRO A 57 3.54 27.15 15.57
C PRO A 57 2.04 26.98 15.89
N GLY A 58 1.71 25.94 16.68
CA GLY A 58 0.33 25.63 17.09
C GLY A 58 -0.42 24.70 16.14
N GLU A 59 0.10 24.41 14.97
CA GLU A 59 -0.48 23.43 14.06
C GLU A 59 -0.13 21.99 14.47
N GLN A 60 -0.99 21.07 14.06
CA GLN A 60 -0.79 19.64 14.33
C GLN A 60 0.02 19.00 13.21
N PRO A 61 1.15 18.36 13.52
CA PRO A 61 1.94 17.68 12.51
C PRO A 61 1.22 16.41 12.01
N TRP A 62 1.45 16.05 10.74
CA TRP A 62 0.98 14.82 10.16
C TRP A 62 1.59 13.60 10.87
N ALA A 63 0.78 12.56 11.10
CA ALA A 63 1.25 11.30 11.62
C ALA A 63 1.82 10.41 10.51
N LEU A 64 1.11 10.35 9.39
CA LEU A 64 1.51 9.68 8.15
C LEU A 64 0.72 10.25 6.96
N TRP A 65 1.17 9.95 5.77
CA TRP A 65 0.43 10.23 4.55
C TRP A 65 0.51 9.04 3.59
N ALA A 66 -0.58 8.79 2.90
CA ALA A 66 -0.77 7.61 2.08
C ALA A 66 -1.18 8.00 0.66
N GLY A 67 -0.41 7.55 -0.32
CA GLY A 67 -0.70 7.77 -1.73
C GLY A 67 -1.41 6.57 -2.35
N HIS A 68 -2.60 6.79 -2.92
CA HIS A 68 -3.27 5.78 -3.73
C HIS A 68 -2.59 5.64 -5.10
N TYR A 69 -1.27 5.45 -5.08
CA TYR A 69 -0.40 5.30 -6.25
C TYR A 69 0.31 3.97 -6.21
N THR A 70 0.79 3.52 -7.38
CA THR A 70 1.66 2.36 -7.51
C THR A 70 2.97 2.80 -8.16
N PHE A 71 4.09 2.48 -7.53
CA PHE A 71 5.43 2.83 -7.99
C PHE A 71 6.21 1.60 -8.46
N SER A 72 7.00 1.78 -9.49
CA SER A 72 7.91 0.77 -10.05
C SER A 72 9.38 1.13 -9.75
N SER A 73 10.31 0.28 -10.20
CA SER A 73 11.75 0.58 -10.13
C SER A 73 12.27 1.47 -11.25
N LYS A 74 11.40 1.96 -12.15
CA LYS A 74 11.80 2.84 -13.25
C LYS A 74 12.39 4.15 -12.71
N PRO A 75 13.39 4.72 -13.36
CA PRO A 75 14.06 5.94 -12.90
C PRO A 75 13.11 7.10 -12.62
N GLU A 76 12.02 7.24 -13.40
CA GLU A 76 11.04 8.31 -13.19
C GLU A 76 10.28 8.14 -11.86
N ASP A 77 9.94 6.91 -11.48
CA ASP A 77 9.26 6.60 -10.22
C ASP A 77 10.22 6.74 -9.04
N VAL A 78 11.46 6.28 -9.23
CA VAL A 78 12.51 6.36 -8.22
C VAL A 78 12.85 7.82 -7.91
N GLU A 79 12.92 8.70 -8.91
CA GLU A 79 13.12 10.14 -8.70
C GLU A 79 11.99 10.74 -7.83
N VAL A 80 10.74 10.43 -8.17
CA VAL A 80 9.56 10.88 -7.42
C VAL A 80 9.61 10.37 -5.98
N LEU A 81 9.88 9.08 -5.78
CA LEU A 81 10.01 8.48 -4.45
C LEU A 81 11.14 9.13 -3.64
N GLY A 82 12.28 9.44 -4.26
CA GLY A 82 13.37 10.13 -3.59
C GLY A 82 13.01 11.53 -3.11
N ARG A 83 12.23 12.29 -3.91
CA ARG A 83 11.69 13.60 -3.52
C ARG A 83 10.64 13.47 -2.41
N LEU A 84 9.74 12.49 -2.51
CA LEU A 84 8.76 12.17 -1.47
C LEU A 84 9.43 11.77 -0.15
N ALA A 85 10.49 10.96 -0.20
CA ALA A 85 11.27 10.56 0.97
C ALA A 85 11.81 11.78 1.74
N LYS A 86 12.39 12.74 1.03
CA LYS A 86 12.91 13.97 1.62
C LYS A 86 11.82 14.81 2.29
N ILE A 87 10.66 14.94 1.64
CA ILE A 87 9.51 15.66 2.23
C ILE A 87 8.99 14.90 3.46
N ALA A 88 8.83 13.58 3.36
CA ALA A 88 8.38 12.73 4.46
C ALA A 88 9.30 12.82 5.68
N HIS A 89 10.61 12.78 5.46
CA HIS A 89 11.61 12.96 6.51
C HIS A 89 11.49 14.34 7.19
N GLN A 90 11.36 15.41 6.42
CA GLN A 90 11.22 16.77 6.99
C GLN A 90 9.88 16.97 7.69
N ALA A 91 8.81 16.39 7.18
CA ALA A 91 7.51 16.36 7.86
C ALA A 91 7.54 15.49 9.13
N GLY A 92 8.52 14.59 9.29
CA GLY A 92 8.56 13.58 10.35
C GLY A 92 7.41 12.57 10.26
N ALA A 93 6.85 12.38 9.08
CA ALA A 93 5.69 11.55 8.81
C ALA A 93 5.96 10.65 7.59
N PRO A 94 5.90 9.30 7.71
CA PRO A 94 6.19 8.42 6.61
C PRO A 94 5.17 8.54 5.47
N PHE A 95 5.65 8.30 4.26
CA PHE A 95 4.86 8.13 3.06
C PHE A 95 4.67 6.64 2.77
N LEU A 96 3.41 6.23 2.60
CA LEU A 96 3.03 4.87 2.24
C LEU A 96 2.36 4.83 0.87
N ALA A 97 2.68 3.81 0.06
CA ALA A 97 2.05 3.58 -1.24
C ALA A 97 2.13 2.09 -1.64
N ALA A 98 1.64 1.76 -2.84
CA ALA A 98 1.83 0.43 -3.42
C ALA A 98 3.12 0.36 -4.24
N ALA A 99 3.72 -0.84 -4.29
CA ALA A 99 4.74 -1.18 -5.25
C ALA A 99 4.18 -2.01 -6.41
N SER A 100 4.75 -1.81 -7.61
CA SER A 100 4.53 -2.71 -8.74
C SER A 100 5.31 -4.01 -8.53
N PRO A 101 4.73 -5.18 -8.86
CA PRO A 101 5.46 -6.45 -8.85
C PRO A 101 6.72 -6.46 -9.75
N GLN A 102 6.78 -5.58 -10.73
CA GLN A 102 7.94 -5.43 -11.61
C GLN A 102 9.25 -5.09 -10.87
N VAL A 103 9.16 -4.52 -9.66
CA VAL A 103 10.31 -4.23 -8.78
C VAL A 103 11.14 -5.49 -8.48
N PHE A 104 10.51 -6.65 -8.41
CA PHE A 104 11.18 -7.93 -8.15
C PHE A 104 11.13 -8.89 -9.37
N GLY A 105 10.84 -8.37 -10.57
CA GLY A 105 10.85 -9.13 -11.82
C GLY A 105 9.60 -9.97 -12.08
N CYS A 106 8.48 -9.62 -11.49
CA CYS A 106 7.18 -10.23 -11.70
C CYS A 106 6.28 -9.28 -12.50
N ASP A 107 5.65 -9.76 -13.57
CA ASP A 107 4.70 -8.96 -14.33
C ASP A 107 3.34 -8.89 -13.64
N SER A 108 2.87 -10.03 -13.17
CA SER A 108 1.57 -10.16 -12.52
C SER A 108 1.58 -11.30 -11.51
N LEU A 109 1.36 -10.97 -10.25
CA LEU A 109 1.24 -11.95 -9.18
C LEU A 109 0.02 -12.85 -9.34
N ALA A 110 -1.00 -12.40 -10.05
CA ALA A 110 -2.18 -13.20 -10.34
C ALA A 110 -1.89 -14.38 -11.29
N THR A 111 -0.96 -14.20 -12.21
CA THR A 111 -0.58 -15.22 -13.22
C THR A 111 0.69 -15.98 -12.85
N THR A 112 1.63 -15.34 -12.15
CA THR A 112 2.92 -15.91 -11.77
C THR A 112 3.18 -15.72 -10.27
N PRO A 113 2.45 -16.46 -9.39
CA PRO A 113 2.62 -16.33 -7.95
C PRO A 113 3.92 -16.95 -7.42
N ASP A 114 4.52 -17.89 -8.16
CA ASP A 114 5.77 -18.55 -7.78
C ASP A 114 6.99 -17.66 -8.13
N PRO A 115 7.90 -17.42 -7.18
CA PRO A 115 9.10 -16.64 -7.44
C PRO A 115 10.07 -17.27 -8.45
N ASP A 116 9.96 -18.56 -8.73
CA ASP A 116 10.77 -19.21 -9.78
C ASP A 116 10.36 -18.74 -11.19
N ASP A 117 9.12 -18.27 -11.35
CA ASP A 117 8.61 -17.70 -12.59
C ASP A 117 8.93 -16.19 -12.74
N TRP A 118 9.49 -15.54 -11.74
CA TRP A 118 9.84 -14.12 -11.78
C TRP A 118 11.17 -13.90 -12.53
N GLN A 119 11.11 -14.11 -13.83
CA GLN A 119 12.27 -14.06 -14.71
C GLN A 119 12.29 -12.82 -15.61
N GLN A 120 11.37 -11.87 -15.41
CA GLN A 120 11.38 -10.62 -16.15
C GLN A 120 12.70 -9.89 -15.90
N PRO A 121 13.44 -9.55 -16.97
CA PRO A 121 14.69 -8.86 -16.83
C PRO A 121 14.43 -7.45 -16.29
N ILE A 122 14.89 -7.17 -15.09
CA ILE A 122 14.93 -5.80 -14.58
C ILE A 122 16.13 -5.14 -15.25
N ALA A 123 15.87 -4.04 -15.97
CA ALA A 123 16.93 -3.29 -16.61
C ALA A 123 18.04 -2.89 -15.61
N PRO A 124 19.31 -2.94 -15.98
CA PRO A 124 20.41 -2.59 -15.06
C PRO A 124 20.26 -1.20 -14.47
N GLU A 125 19.78 -0.23 -15.24
CA GLU A 125 19.48 1.14 -14.81
C GLU A 125 18.37 1.20 -13.76
N ASP A 126 17.27 0.45 -13.93
CA ASP A 126 16.16 0.37 -12.97
C ASP A 126 16.63 -0.22 -11.64
N ARG A 127 17.43 -1.28 -11.72
CA ARG A 127 18.01 -1.93 -10.52
C ARG A 127 18.96 -0.98 -9.79
N ALA A 128 19.82 -0.28 -10.52
CA ALA A 128 20.76 0.66 -9.94
C ALA A 128 20.02 1.85 -9.29
N ALA A 129 19.01 2.40 -9.97
CA ALA A 129 18.18 3.49 -9.44
C ALA A 129 17.47 3.06 -8.15
N TRP A 130 16.86 1.86 -8.12
CA TRP A 130 16.22 1.32 -6.93
C TRP A 130 17.17 1.13 -5.76
N GLN A 131 18.37 0.61 -6.01
CA GLN A 131 19.39 0.45 -5.00
C GLN A 131 19.86 1.81 -4.43
N LEU A 132 20.07 2.80 -5.28
CA LEU A 132 20.43 4.15 -4.84
C LEU A 132 19.33 4.79 -3.99
N LEU A 133 18.05 4.64 -4.36
CA LEU A 133 16.92 5.11 -3.56
C LEU A 133 16.94 4.48 -2.16
N ARG A 134 17.15 3.18 -2.07
CA ARG A 134 17.18 2.44 -0.81
C ARG A 134 18.35 2.85 0.11
N GLN A 135 19.43 3.36 -0.46
CA GLN A 135 20.60 3.85 0.30
C GLN A 135 20.40 5.28 0.83
N LEU A 136 19.36 6.00 0.42
CA LEU A 136 19.08 7.32 0.97
C LEU A 136 18.68 7.21 2.44
N PRO A 137 19.23 8.05 3.34
CA PRO A 137 18.78 8.09 4.74
C PRO A 137 17.28 8.33 4.90
N GLU A 138 16.71 9.14 4.02
CA GLU A 138 15.30 9.48 3.99
C GLU A 138 14.39 8.31 3.56
N ALA A 139 14.96 7.27 2.93
CA ALA A 139 14.20 6.06 2.57
C ALA A 139 13.63 5.33 3.80
N THR A 140 14.11 5.63 5.00
CA THR A 140 13.53 5.16 6.27
C THR A 140 12.10 5.67 6.49
N TYR A 141 11.69 6.74 5.80
CA TYR A 141 10.33 7.29 5.82
C TYR A 141 9.46 6.85 4.63
N LEU A 142 9.91 5.90 3.82
CA LEU A 142 9.12 5.31 2.73
C LEU A 142 8.70 3.89 3.10
N GLY A 143 7.41 3.58 2.93
CA GLY A 143 6.87 2.24 3.02
C GLY A 143 6.08 1.87 1.77
N LEU A 144 6.47 0.80 1.07
CA LEU A 144 5.79 0.34 -0.13
C LEU A 144 5.27 -1.08 0.06
N ALA A 145 3.96 -1.26 -0.14
CA ALA A 145 3.28 -2.53 0.10
C ALA A 145 2.86 -3.23 -1.20
N VAL A 146 2.74 -4.55 -1.14
CA VAL A 146 2.33 -5.45 -2.22
C VAL A 146 1.84 -6.78 -1.63
N PRO A 147 0.94 -7.51 -2.27
CA PRO A 147 0.08 -7.18 -3.41
C PRO A 147 -1.18 -6.39 -3.02
N ARG A 148 -2.07 -6.20 -4.00
CA ARG A 148 -3.45 -5.72 -3.79
C ARG A 148 -4.23 -6.70 -2.88
N PHE A 149 -5.30 -6.21 -2.26
CA PHE A 149 -6.19 -7.03 -1.46
C PHE A 149 -7.66 -6.80 -1.83
N LEU A 150 -8.52 -7.76 -1.50
CA LEU A 150 -9.91 -7.76 -1.89
C LEU A 150 -10.73 -6.79 -1.02
N LEU A 151 -11.34 -5.79 -1.64
CA LEU A 151 -12.22 -4.83 -0.96
C LEU A 151 -13.68 -5.25 -1.01
N ARG A 152 -14.13 -5.82 -2.14
CA ARG A 152 -15.50 -6.21 -2.37
C ARG A 152 -15.56 -7.29 -3.44
N LEU A 153 -16.52 -8.20 -3.30
CA LEU A 153 -16.93 -9.12 -4.38
C LEU A 153 -17.67 -8.32 -5.47
N PRO A 154 -17.67 -8.79 -6.72
CA PRO A 154 -18.56 -8.23 -7.74
C PRO A 154 -20.02 -8.41 -7.31
N TYR A 155 -20.86 -7.41 -7.59
CA TYR A 155 -22.29 -7.54 -7.36
C TYR A 155 -22.88 -8.59 -8.28
N GLY A 156 -23.67 -9.51 -7.71
CA GLY A 156 -24.32 -10.60 -8.43
C GLY A 156 -25.05 -11.54 -7.47
N ARG A 157 -25.94 -12.37 -8.01
CA ARG A 157 -26.77 -13.27 -7.21
C ARG A 157 -25.95 -14.30 -6.42
N GLU A 158 -24.83 -14.74 -6.98
CA GLU A 158 -23.97 -15.77 -6.39
C GLU A 158 -22.82 -15.20 -5.54
N THR A 159 -22.67 -13.87 -5.52
CA THR A 159 -21.60 -13.18 -4.81
C THR A 159 -22.14 -12.18 -3.79
N GLU A 160 -22.46 -10.98 -4.22
CA GLU A 160 -22.98 -9.90 -3.37
C GLU A 160 -24.27 -9.34 -4.00
N PRO A 161 -25.45 -9.87 -3.64
CA PRO A 161 -26.71 -9.48 -4.28
C PRO A 161 -27.12 -8.06 -3.89
N VAL A 162 -27.61 -7.29 -4.87
CA VAL A 162 -28.19 -5.98 -4.66
C VAL A 162 -29.69 -6.11 -4.49
N GLU A 163 -30.22 -5.74 -3.33
CA GLU A 163 -31.65 -5.93 -2.99
C GLU A 163 -32.62 -5.15 -3.88
N ARG A 164 -32.22 -3.95 -4.35
CA ARG A 164 -33.11 -3.02 -5.05
C ARG A 164 -33.30 -3.31 -6.54
N PHE A 165 -32.37 -4.01 -7.17
CA PHE A 165 -32.43 -4.36 -8.61
C PHE A 165 -31.46 -5.48 -8.94
N ALA A 166 -31.78 -6.25 -9.99
CA ALA A 166 -30.92 -7.32 -10.45
C ALA A 166 -29.71 -6.76 -11.17
N LEU A 167 -28.58 -6.71 -10.48
CA LEU A 167 -27.29 -6.30 -11.02
C LEU A 167 -26.36 -7.52 -11.09
N GLU A 168 -25.78 -7.75 -12.25
CA GLU A 168 -24.72 -8.72 -12.46
C GLU A 168 -23.50 -7.94 -13.03
N GLU A 169 -22.52 -7.64 -12.19
CA GLU A 169 -21.29 -6.96 -12.61
C GLU A 169 -20.40 -7.89 -13.44
N ALA A 170 -20.42 -9.18 -13.15
CA ALA A 170 -19.68 -10.18 -13.90
C ALA A 170 -20.62 -11.30 -14.35
N LYS A 171 -20.47 -11.75 -15.60
CA LYS A 171 -21.23 -12.84 -16.18
C LYS A 171 -20.36 -14.08 -16.35
N GLY A 172 -20.85 -15.23 -15.84
CA GLY A 172 -20.14 -16.50 -15.97
C GLY A 172 -19.03 -16.68 -14.92
N LYS A 173 -17.93 -17.36 -15.29
CA LYS A 173 -16.79 -17.59 -14.38
C LYS A 173 -16.16 -16.25 -14.02
N LEU A 174 -16.01 -15.98 -12.72
CA LEU A 174 -15.39 -14.76 -12.23
C LEU A 174 -13.89 -14.78 -12.53
N GLU A 175 -13.47 -13.89 -13.41
CA GLU A 175 -12.06 -13.66 -13.69
C GLU A 175 -11.43 -12.79 -12.60
N HIS A 176 -10.11 -12.79 -12.53
CA HIS A 176 -9.35 -12.06 -11.50
C HIS A 176 -9.69 -10.57 -11.45
N GLU A 177 -9.83 -9.91 -12.60
CA GLU A 177 -10.12 -8.48 -12.70
C GLU A 177 -11.60 -8.12 -12.49
N ALA A 178 -12.48 -9.12 -12.30
CA ALA A 178 -13.88 -8.88 -11.94
C ALA A 178 -14.06 -8.46 -10.48
N TYR A 179 -13.09 -8.77 -9.63
CA TYR A 179 -13.08 -8.38 -8.22
C TYR A 179 -12.64 -6.92 -8.04
N LEU A 180 -13.11 -6.28 -6.98
CA LEU A 180 -12.62 -4.94 -6.61
C LEU A 180 -11.37 -5.08 -5.76
N TRP A 181 -10.22 -4.88 -6.36
CA TRP A 181 -8.93 -4.88 -5.68
C TRP A 181 -8.58 -3.52 -5.10
N GLY A 182 -8.19 -3.50 -3.84
CA GLY A 182 -7.72 -2.33 -3.12
C GLY A 182 -6.21 -2.15 -3.18
N ASN A 183 -5.78 -0.91 -3.16
CA ASN A 183 -4.36 -0.59 -2.97
C ASN A 183 -3.92 -1.05 -1.57
N PRO A 184 -2.81 -1.79 -1.43
CA PRO A 184 -2.35 -2.31 -0.15
C PRO A 184 -2.02 -1.23 0.88
N VAL A 185 -1.83 0.02 0.45
CA VAL A 185 -1.65 1.16 1.37
C VAL A 185 -2.80 1.29 2.34
N PHE A 186 -4.03 0.98 1.93
CA PHE A 186 -5.21 1.07 2.80
C PHE A 186 -5.14 0.07 3.95
N ALA A 187 -4.66 -1.16 3.70
CA ALA A 187 -4.42 -2.13 4.76
C ALA A 187 -3.35 -1.61 5.75
N CYS A 188 -2.24 -1.06 5.25
CA CYS A 188 -1.20 -0.49 6.10
C CYS A 188 -1.74 0.64 7.00
N VAL A 189 -2.53 1.56 6.42
CA VAL A 189 -3.11 2.69 7.18
C VAL A 189 -4.12 2.19 8.22
N SER A 190 -4.99 1.23 7.87
CA SER A 190 -5.95 0.64 8.81
C SER A 190 -5.27 -0.01 10.00
N LEU A 191 -4.21 -0.81 9.76
CA LEU A 191 -3.44 -1.46 10.82
C LEU A 191 -2.72 -0.45 11.73
N LEU A 192 -2.18 0.65 11.17
CA LEU A 192 -1.57 1.71 11.97
C LEU A 192 -2.61 2.52 12.75
N ALA A 193 -3.79 2.78 12.17
CA ALA A 193 -4.87 3.47 12.85
C ALA A 193 -5.41 2.64 14.03
N GLU A 194 -5.57 1.33 13.83
CA GLU A 194 -5.96 0.40 14.90
C GLU A 194 -4.88 0.33 15.99
N ALA A 195 -3.61 0.24 15.62
CA ALA A 195 -2.50 0.27 16.58
C ALA A 195 -2.49 1.60 17.36
N PHE A 196 -2.75 2.74 16.70
CA PHE A 196 -2.85 4.03 17.36
C PHE A 196 -4.02 4.10 18.34
N SER A 197 -5.16 3.52 18.00
CA SER A 197 -6.33 3.50 18.90
C SER A 197 -6.09 2.70 20.18
N GLN A 198 -5.18 1.72 20.14
CA GLN A 198 -4.85 0.86 21.30
C GLN A 198 -3.64 1.37 22.09
N TYR A 199 -2.63 1.93 21.44
CA TYR A 199 -1.33 2.25 22.05
C TYR A 199 -0.96 3.73 21.96
N GLU A 200 -1.78 4.56 21.31
CA GLU A 200 -1.49 5.98 21.04
C GLU A 200 -0.09 6.15 20.40
N TRP A 201 0.69 7.14 20.87
CA TRP A 201 2.05 7.40 20.32
C TRP A 201 3.12 6.40 20.78
N ASP A 202 2.81 5.50 21.70
CA ASP A 202 3.69 4.40 22.11
C ASP A 202 3.55 3.16 21.21
N LEU A 203 2.78 3.28 20.13
CA LEU A 203 2.66 2.21 19.14
C LEU A 203 4.01 1.86 18.50
N ARG A 204 4.15 0.59 18.14
CA ARG A 204 5.20 0.08 17.25
C ARG A 204 4.57 -0.36 15.95
N PRO A 205 5.03 0.14 14.78
CA PRO A 205 4.56 -0.40 13.51
C PRO A 205 4.73 -1.92 13.47
N GLY A 206 3.63 -2.63 13.18
CA GLY A 206 3.63 -4.10 13.16
C GLY A 206 3.23 -4.77 14.47
N VAL A 207 2.83 -4.04 15.52
CA VAL A 207 2.19 -4.62 16.71
C VAL A 207 0.84 -5.23 16.35
N ILE A 208 0.12 -4.63 15.41
CA ILE A 208 -1.07 -5.18 14.77
C ILE A 208 -0.70 -5.48 13.32
N GLN A 209 -0.94 -6.70 12.89
CA GLN A 209 -0.55 -7.19 11.56
C GLN A 209 -1.71 -7.78 10.76
N ASN A 210 -2.80 -8.19 11.42
CA ASN A 210 -3.94 -8.84 10.79
C ASN A 210 -5.06 -7.83 10.56
N MET A 211 -5.56 -7.78 9.33
CA MET A 211 -6.79 -7.10 8.98
C MET A 211 -7.85 -8.16 8.68
N GLU A 212 -8.93 -8.17 9.43
CA GLU A 212 -10.01 -9.15 9.42
C GLU A 212 -11.28 -8.57 8.76
N GLY A 213 -12.29 -9.40 8.55
CA GLY A 213 -13.58 -8.97 8.01
C GLY A 213 -13.55 -8.66 6.50
N LEU A 214 -12.59 -9.22 5.77
CA LEU A 214 -12.51 -9.06 4.32
C LEU A 214 -13.53 -9.96 3.60
N PRO A 215 -13.95 -9.57 2.39
CA PRO A 215 -14.86 -10.41 1.60
C PRO A 215 -14.27 -11.80 1.37
N LEU A 216 -15.02 -12.84 1.71
CA LEU A 216 -14.63 -14.23 1.50
C LEU A 216 -15.43 -14.82 0.33
N HIS A 217 -14.75 -15.21 -0.73
CA HIS A 217 -15.38 -15.89 -1.87
C HIS A 217 -14.98 -17.35 -1.93
N ILE A 218 -15.97 -18.23 -1.79
CA ILE A 218 -15.83 -19.68 -1.92
C ILE A 218 -16.55 -20.09 -3.19
N TYR A 219 -15.86 -20.71 -4.12
CA TYR A 219 -16.41 -21.18 -5.39
C TYR A 219 -16.04 -22.64 -5.65
N ARG A 220 -16.71 -23.27 -6.63
CA ARG A 220 -16.38 -24.64 -7.05
C ARG A 220 -15.50 -24.62 -8.29
N ASP A 221 -14.37 -25.30 -8.22
CA ASP A 221 -13.49 -25.53 -9.36
C ASP A 221 -13.16 -27.02 -9.44
N GLY A 222 -13.42 -27.66 -10.60
CA GLY A 222 -13.20 -29.10 -10.78
C GLY A 222 -13.99 -29.98 -9.83
N GLY A 223 -15.08 -29.50 -9.21
CA GLY A 223 -15.88 -30.21 -8.20
C GLY A 223 -15.43 -30.02 -6.75
N GLU A 224 -14.29 -29.42 -6.54
CA GLU A 224 -13.77 -29.07 -5.21
C GLU A 224 -14.17 -27.65 -4.79
N SER A 225 -14.30 -27.44 -3.47
CA SER A 225 -14.54 -26.11 -2.91
C SER A 225 -13.21 -25.37 -2.77
N VAL A 226 -13.09 -24.24 -3.45
CA VAL A 226 -11.87 -23.41 -3.46
C VAL A 226 -12.18 -22.04 -2.85
N THR A 227 -11.32 -21.60 -1.96
CA THR A 227 -11.40 -20.25 -1.38
C THR A 227 -10.47 -19.28 -2.14
N LYS A 228 -11.05 -18.19 -2.65
CA LYS A 228 -10.27 -17.09 -3.21
C LYS A 228 -9.43 -16.45 -2.10
N PRO A 229 -8.12 -16.22 -2.27
CA PRO A 229 -7.34 -15.47 -1.28
C PRO A 229 -7.83 -14.03 -1.18
N CYS A 230 -7.83 -13.46 0.02
CA CYS A 230 -8.16 -12.05 0.24
C CYS A 230 -7.05 -11.09 -0.23
N ALA A 231 -5.78 -11.52 -0.25
CA ALA A 231 -4.74 -10.86 -1.03
C ALA A 231 -4.84 -11.34 -2.49
N GLU A 232 -4.25 -10.63 -3.42
CA GLU A 232 -4.34 -10.87 -4.87
C GLU A 232 -4.01 -12.32 -5.27
N THR A 233 -3.11 -12.97 -4.52
CA THR A 233 -2.70 -14.36 -4.73
C THR A 233 -2.24 -15.02 -3.44
N TRP A 234 -2.07 -16.35 -3.47
CA TRP A 234 -1.36 -17.09 -2.44
C TRP A 234 0.15 -16.90 -2.61
N LEU A 235 0.81 -16.34 -1.60
CA LEU A 235 2.26 -16.15 -1.59
C LEU A 235 2.95 -17.28 -0.82
N THR A 236 4.01 -17.83 -1.41
CA THR A 236 4.92 -18.74 -0.72
C THR A 236 5.87 -17.97 0.20
N GLU A 237 6.49 -18.65 1.18
CA GLU A 237 7.51 -18.05 2.05
C GLU A 237 8.66 -17.45 1.23
N ARG A 238 9.13 -18.14 0.20
CA ARG A 238 10.18 -17.67 -0.73
C ARG A 238 9.76 -16.38 -1.46
N ALA A 239 8.49 -16.28 -1.87
CA ALA A 239 7.97 -15.07 -2.50
C ALA A 239 7.99 -13.89 -1.50
N VAL A 240 7.54 -14.14 -0.28
CA VAL A 240 7.56 -13.16 0.81
C VAL A 240 8.97 -12.69 1.13
N GLU A 241 9.92 -13.62 1.30
CA GLU A 241 11.34 -13.28 1.53
C GLU A 241 11.91 -12.40 0.42
N ARG A 242 11.66 -12.76 -0.84
CA ARG A 242 12.14 -11.96 -1.99
C ARG A 242 11.54 -10.55 -2.01
N MET A 243 10.27 -10.38 -1.63
CA MET A 243 9.66 -9.06 -1.49
C MET A 243 10.29 -8.27 -0.34
N LEU A 244 10.51 -8.90 0.81
CA LEU A 244 11.16 -8.27 1.97
C LEU A 244 12.59 -7.82 1.64
N ASP A 245 13.36 -8.61 0.91
CA ASP A 245 14.73 -8.29 0.49
C ASP A 245 14.79 -7.09 -0.46
N THR A 246 13.72 -6.87 -1.24
CA THR A 246 13.59 -5.67 -2.08
C THR A 246 13.09 -4.43 -1.33
N GLY A 247 12.88 -4.53 -0.01
CA GLY A 247 12.44 -3.44 0.85
C GLY A 247 10.92 -3.24 0.90
N LEU A 248 10.14 -4.19 0.39
CA LEU A 248 8.70 -4.09 0.30
C LEU A 248 8.00 -4.68 1.54
N MET A 249 6.76 -4.30 1.75
CA MET A 249 5.90 -4.80 2.83
C MET A 249 4.87 -5.80 2.24
N PRO A 250 5.08 -7.12 2.39
CA PRO A 250 4.18 -8.11 1.82
C PRO A 250 2.87 -8.24 2.61
N LEU A 251 1.74 -8.27 1.88
CA LEU A 251 0.43 -8.68 2.37
C LEU A 251 0.17 -10.14 2.00
N VAL A 252 -0.13 -10.99 2.97
CA VAL A 252 -0.43 -12.41 2.74
C VAL A 252 -1.84 -12.74 3.22
N SER A 253 -2.54 -13.59 2.46
CA SER A 253 -3.80 -14.20 2.91
C SER A 253 -3.53 -15.32 3.89
N LEU A 254 -4.34 -15.41 4.93
CA LEU A 254 -4.39 -16.61 5.78
C LEU A 254 -5.38 -17.61 5.17
N LYS A 255 -4.94 -18.87 5.03
CA LYS A 255 -5.72 -19.90 4.32
C LYS A 255 -7.07 -20.14 5.00
N ASN A 256 -8.13 -20.15 4.21
CA ASN A 256 -9.51 -20.37 4.64
C ASN A 256 -10.03 -19.37 5.68
N THR A 257 -9.54 -18.15 5.63
CA THR A 257 -10.00 -17.04 6.48
C THR A 257 -10.26 -15.79 5.65
N ASP A 258 -10.97 -14.84 6.24
CA ASP A 258 -11.23 -13.50 5.73
C ASP A 258 -10.15 -12.48 6.12
N VAL A 259 -8.93 -12.96 6.34
CA VAL A 259 -7.82 -12.21 6.93
C VAL A 259 -6.69 -12.03 5.94
N VAL A 260 -6.17 -10.81 5.87
CA VAL A 260 -4.83 -10.54 5.33
C VAL A 260 -3.90 -10.13 6.46
N ARG A 261 -2.64 -10.56 6.35
CA ARG A 261 -1.57 -10.20 7.27
C ARG A 261 -0.51 -9.40 6.56
N LEU A 262 -0.16 -8.23 7.11
CA LEU A 262 1.05 -7.53 6.75
C LEU A 262 2.23 -8.17 7.48
N VAL A 263 3.11 -8.82 6.73
CA VAL A 263 4.20 -9.65 7.32
C VAL A 263 5.17 -8.81 8.13
N ARG A 264 5.48 -7.61 7.65
CA ARG A 264 6.38 -6.68 8.34
C ARG A 264 6.11 -5.23 7.92
N PHE A 265 6.02 -4.35 8.90
CA PHE A 265 6.17 -2.92 8.66
C PHE A 265 7.66 -2.58 8.59
N GLN A 266 8.16 -2.40 7.38
CA GLN A 266 9.55 -2.00 7.15
C GLN A 266 9.65 -0.80 6.23
N ALA A 267 10.73 -0.05 6.40
CA ALA A 267 11.09 1.00 5.47
C ALA A 267 11.68 0.40 4.19
N LEU A 268 11.63 1.20 3.12
CA LEU A 268 12.28 0.86 1.85
C LEU A 268 13.81 0.80 1.96
N ALA A 269 14.39 1.39 3.00
CA ALA A 269 15.83 1.53 3.22
C ALA A 269 16.60 0.21 3.17
N ASP A 270 17.87 0.27 2.78
CA ASP A 270 18.84 -0.81 2.85
C ASP A 270 20.06 -0.34 3.65
N PRO A 271 20.41 -1.01 4.77
CA PRO A 271 19.81 -2.24 5.30
C PRO A 271 18.38 -2.04 5.79
N SER A 272 17.61 -3.15 5.80
CA SER A 272 16.22 -3.14 6.24
C SER A 272 16.09 -2.66 7.69
N VAL A 273 15.26 -1.65 7.89
CA VAL A 273 14.94 -1.07 9.20
C VAL A 273 13.43 -0.90 9.36
N ALA A 274 12.98 -0.67 10.57
CA ALA A 274 11.59 -0.33 10.82
C ALA A 274 11.22 1.01 10.14
N LEU A 275 9.95 1.14 9.76
CA LEU A 275 9.42 2.38 9.18
C LEU A 275 9.53 3.50 10.22
N ALA A 276 10.21 4.58 9.85
CA ALA A 276 10.35 5.76 10.69
C ALA A 276 9.05 6.57 10.75
N GLY A 277 8.82 7.25 11.88
CA GLY A 277 7.64 8.06 12.12
C GLY A 277 7.69 8.74 13.48
N ARG A 278 6.55 9.30 13.93
CA ARG A 278 6.43 10.00 15.21
C ARG A 278 6.13 9.08 16.40
N TRP A 279 5.94 7.82 16.20
CA TRP A 279 5.75 6.82 17.24
C TRP A 279 6.99 6.65 18.10
N ARG A 280 6.79 6.32 19.39
CA ARG A 280 7.82 6.26 20.44
C ARG A 280 8.21 4.84 20.82
N GLY A 281 7.43 3.86 20.37
CA GLY A 281 7.60 2.45 20.70
C GLY A 281 8.76 1.72 20.02
#